data_6a4a9f5f379946547b0380bbd5a2e83d
#
_entry.id   6a4a9f5f379946547b0380bbd5a2e83d
#
_cell.length_a   1.000
_cell.length_b   1.000
_cell.length_c   1.000
_cell.angle_alpha   90.00
_cell.angle_beta   90.00
_cell.angle_gamma   90.00
#
_symmetry.space_group_name_H-M   'P 1'
#
loop_
_entity.id
_entity.type
_entity.pdbx_description
1 polymer ?
#
loop_
_entity_poly.entity_id
_entity_poly.type
_entity_poly.pdbx_seq_one_letter_code
_entity_poly.pdbx_strand_id
1 'polypeptide(L)'
;MRGNRHYVQLAIMTALSFISMYVLMYAMVNRFANVYSNLNQFYMAGLMTAPIIVIELALMRSVYDNKNANIVIIAVSVVALGAFFLGIRQQAAIGDKSFLTAMIPHHAGAILMCERASIQDPEIKKLCGEIISSQQKEIDQMKSMLARLI
;
A
#
# COMPACT_ATOMS: atom_id res chain seq x y z
N MET A 1 -15.06 30.66 12.46
CA MET A 1 -13.94 29.89 13.03
C MET A 1 -14.18 28.38 13.17
N ARG A 2 -15.42 27.89 13.41
CA ARG A 2 -15.70 26.43 13.52
C ARG A 2 -15.48 25.66 12.19
N GLY A 3 -15.86 26.21 11.06
CA GLY A 3 -15.72 25.52 9.77
C GLY A 3 -14.28 25.14 9.40
N ASN A 4 -13.29 25.99 9.62
CA ASN A 4 -11.89 25.69 9.33
C ASN A 4 -11.34 24.54 10.17
N ARG A 5 -11.85 24.33 11.39
CA ARG A 5 -11.39 23.26 12.27
C ARG A 5 -11.72 21.87 11.71
N HIS A 6 -12.87 21.70 11.06
CA HIS A 6 -13.26 20.42 10.47
C HIS A 6 -12.37 20.05 9.27
N TYR A 7 -12.01 21.00 8.43
CA TYR A 7 -11.07 20.76 7.33
C TYR A 7 -9.65 20.44 7.81
N VAL A 8 -9.19 21.06 8.89
CA VAL A 8 -7.92 20.68 9.53
C VAL A 8 -7.99 19.25 10.08
N GLN A 9 -9.09 18.86 10.72
CA GLN A 9 -9.29 17.48 11.18
C GLN A 9 -9.33 16.49 10.03
N LEU A 10 -9.99 16.83 8.92
CA LEU A 10 -9.97 16.02 7.68
C LEU A 10 -8.56 15.83 7.16
N ALA A 11 -7.75 16.89 7.11
CA ALA A 11 -6.36 16.81 6.67
C ALA A 11 -5.51 15.91 7.59
N ILE A 12 -5.67 16.04 8.91
CA ILE A 12 -4.99 15.20 9.89
C ILE A 12 -5.43 13.73 9.73
N MET A 13 -6.74 13.49 9.61
CA MET A 13 -7.28 12.14 9.39
C MET A 13 -6.70 11.53 8.11
N THR A 14 -6.65 12.29 7.02
CA THR A 14 -6.06 11.85 5.74
C THR A 14 -4.60 11.44 5.91
N ALA A 15 -3.79 12.28 6.56
CA ALA A 15 -2.37 12.00 6.80
C ALA A 15 -2.19 10.75 7.68
N LEU A 16 -2.94 10.63 8.77
CA LEU A 16 -2.88 9.48 9.66
C LEU A 16 -3.36 8.20 8.96
N SER A 17 -4.42 8.26 8.16
CA SER A 17 -4.91 7.13 7.37
C SER A 17 -3.87 6.66 6.36
N PHE A 18 -3.24 7.58 5.63
CA PHE A 18 -2.18 7.26 4.69
C PHE A 18 -1.00 6.55 5.37
N ILE A 19 -0.50 7.12 6.48
CA ILE A 19 0.61 6.54 7.25
C ILE A 19 0.23 5.16 7.79
N SER A 20 -0.97 5.04 8.38
CA SER A 20 -1.45 3.76 8.90
C SER A 20 -1.55 2.70 7.82
N MET A 21 -2.11 3.02 6.65
CA MET A 21 -2.20 2.09 5.53
C MET A 21 -0.83 1.68 5.01
N TYR A 22 0.09 2.64 4.86
CA TYR A 22 1.45 2.37 4.44
C TYR A 22 2.16 1.39 5.38
N VAL A 23 2.05 1.62 6.70
CA VAL A 23 2.70 0.79 7.73
C VAL A 23 2.01 -0.58 7.85
N LEU A 24 0.68 -0.61 7.91
CA LEU A 24 -0.07 -1.84 8.17
C LEU A 24 -0.03 -2.83 7.00
N MET A 25 0.23 -2.39 5.78
CA MET A 25 0.46 -3.31 4.65
C MET A 25 1.66 -4.25 4.86
N TYR A 26 2.64 -3.88 5.71
CA TYR A 26 3.75 -4.77 6.08
C TYR A 26 3.35 -5.91 7.02
N ALA A 27 2.12 -5.92 7.54
CA ALA A 27 1.61 -7.03 8.36
C ALA A 27 1.64 -8.38 7.63
N MET A 28 1.66 -8.39 6.29
CA MET A 28 1.78 -9.61 5.48
C MET A 28 3.22 -10.08 5.28
N VAL A 29 4.23 -9.35 5.72
CA VAL A 29 5.64 -9.75 5.57
C VAL A 29 6.00 -10.78 6.64
N ASN A 30 6.60 -11.91 6.22
CA ASN A 30 6.89 -13.03 7.12
C ASN A 30 7.97 -12.73 8.18
N ARG A 31 8.94 -11.87 7.86
CA ARG A 31 10.06 -11.50 8.75
C ARG A 31 10.39 -10.02 8.62
N PHE A 32 10.72 -9.37 9.71
CA PHE A 32 11.11 -7.95 9.72
C PHE A 32 12.26 -7.62 8.75
N ALA A 33 13.20 -8.54 8.58
CA ALA A 33 14.32 -8.41 7.64
C ALA A 33 13.92 -8.32 6.17
N ASN A 34 12.65 -8.55 5.84
CA ASN A 34 12.06 -8.43 4.51
C ASN A 34 11.18 -7.17 4.35
N VAL A 35 11.13 -6.31 5.36
CA VAL A 35 10.43 -5.01 5.31
C VAL A 35 11.33 -4.00 4.62
N TYR A 36 10.92 -3.55 3.44
CA TYR A 36 11.60 -2.51 2.65
C TYR A 36 10.61 -1.42 2.27
N SER A 37 10.98 -0.17 2.57
CA SER A 37 10.23 0.98 2.06
C SER A 37 10.27 1.00 0.53
N ASN A 38 9.10 1.10 -0.11
CA ASN A 38 9.00 1.03 -1.56
C ASN A 38 7.89 1.93 -2.11
N LEU A 39 8.05 2.33 -3.38
CA LEU A 39 7.16 3.27 -4.04
C LEU A 39 5.80 2.65 -4.40
N ASN A 40 5.75 1.34 -4.72
CA ASN A 40 4.48 0.65 -4.98
C ASN A 40 3.55 0.70 -3.77
N GLN A 41 4.12 0.52 -2.58
CA GLN A 41 3.35 0.61 -1.33
C GLN A 41 2.87 2.03 -1.04
N PHE A 42 3.68 3.04 -1.39
CA PHE A 42 3.25 4.44 -1.33
C PHE A 42 2.05 4.70 -2.26
N TYR A 43 2.09 4.22 -3.51
CA TYR A 43 0.96 4.34 -4.42
C TYR A 43 -0.29 3.61 -3.91
N MET A 44 -0.14 2.42 -3.35
CA MET A 44 -1.25 1.66 -2.77
C MET A 44 -1.86 2.38 -1.56
N ALA A 45 -1.05 2.94 -0.67
CA ALA A 45 -1.53 3.73 0.46
C ALA A 45 -2.32 4.96 -0.01
N GLY A 46 -1.83 5.67 -1.04
CA GLY A 46 -2.53 6.79 -1.66
C GLY A 46 -3.84 6.38 -2.32
N LEU A 47 -3.82 5.29 -3.08
CA LEU A 47 -5.00 4.73 -3.73
C LEU A 47 -6.10 4.35 -2.73
N MET A 48 -5.74 3.84 -1.57
CA MET A 48 -6.67 3.46 -0.51
C MET A 48 -7.16 4.67 0.30
N THR A 49 -6.32 5.70 0.47
CA THR A 49 -6.66 6.90 1.26
C THR A 49 -7.58 7.85 0.50
N ALA A 50 -7.39 8.03 -0.81
CA ALA A 50 -8.16 8.98 -1.60
C ALA A 50 -9.68 8.76 -1.55
N PRO A 51 -10.22 7.52 -1.67
CA PRO A 51 -11.66 7.28 -1.54
C PRO A 51 -12.22 7.63 -0.16
N ILE A 52 -11.43 7.50 0.90
CA ILE A 52 -11.87 7.79 2.28
C ILE A 52 -12.25 9.27 2.41
N ILE A 53 -11.48 10.17 1.80
CA ILE A 53 -11.77 11.60 1.80
C ILE A 53 -13.11 11.88 1.13
N VAL A 54 -13.38 11.25 0.00
CA VAL A 54 -14.65 11.40 -0.75
C VAL A 54 -15.82 10.87 0.07
N ILE A 55 -15.66 9.70 0.69
CA ILE A 55 -16.70 9.08 1.54
C ILE A 55 -16.98 9.94 2.76
N GLU A 56 -15.96 10.45 3.42
CA GLU A 56 -16.11 11.34 4.60
C GLU A 56 -16.91 12.60 4.24
N LEU A 57 -16.55 13.30 3.16
CA LEU A 57 -17.26 14.50 2.72
C LEU A 57 -18.70 14.20 2.28
N ALA A 58 -18.96 13.03 1.68
CA ALA A 58 -20.28 12.61 1.27
C ALA A 58 -21.20 12.29 2.45
N LEU A 59 -20.69 11.55 3.43
CA LEU A 59 -21.45 11.12 4.60
C LEU A 59 -21.63 12.23 5.63
N MET A 60 -20.61 13.05 5.83
CA MET A 60 -20.61 14.12 6.83
C MET A 60 -20.81 15.52 6.23
N ARG A 61 -21.54 15.62 5.13
CA ARG A 61 -21.79 16.89 4.39
C ARG A 61 -22.42 18.00 5.26
N SER A 62 -23.10 17.64 6.34
CA SER A 62 -23.69 18.60 7.29
C SER A 62 -22.65 19.26 8.21
N VAL A 63 -21.46 18.68 8.31
CA VAL A 63 -20.33 19.18 9.10
C VAL A 63 -19.42 20.08 8.27
N TYR A 64 -19.37 19.83 6.95
CA TYR A 64 -18.52 20.54 5.98
C TYR A 64 -19.36 21.56 5.21
N ASP A 65 -19.49 22.78 5.75
CA ASP A 65 -20.43 23.80 5.25
C ASP A 65 -19.99 24.46 3.92
N ASN A 66 -18.70 24.46 3.61
CA ASN A 66 -18.17 25.16 2.44
C ASN A 66 -18.25 24.27 1.19
N LYS A 67 -19.32 24.46 0.40
CA LYS A 67 -19.57 23.70 -0.84
C LYS A 67 -18.41 23.79 -1.84
N ASN A 68 -17.80 24.96 -2.00
CA ASN A 68 -16.70 25.15 -2.94
C ASN A 68 -15.46 24.39 -2.50
N ALA A 69 -15.13 24.46 -1.20
CA ALA A 69 -14.02 23.68 -0.65
C ALA A 69 -14.26 22.17 -0.83
N ASN A 70 -15.49 21.69 -0.56
CA ASN A 70 -15.85 20.29 -0.73
C ASN A 70 -15.67 19.81 -2.18
N ILE A 71 -16.14 20.61 -3.16
CA ILE A 71 -15.99 20.29 -4.60
C ILE A 71 -14.50 20.20 -4.97
N VAL A 72 -13.68 21.16 -4.52
CA VAL A 72 -12.24 21.16 -4.79
C VAL A 72 -11.56 19.95 -4.17
N ILE A 73 -11.86 19.63 -2.90
CA ILE A 73 -11.25 18.48 -2.20
C ILE A 73 -11.66 17.18 -2.90
N ILE A 74 -12.92 17.01 -3.27
CA ILE A 74 -13.38 15.82 -4.00
C ILE A 74 -12.68 15.71 -5.36
N ALA A 75 -12.61 16.81 -6.12
CA ALA A 75 -11.94 16.82 -7.42
C ALA A 75 -10.45 16.44 -7.30
N VAL A 76 -9.73 17.03 -6.33
CA VAL A 76 -8.33 16.69 -6.05
C VAL A 76 -8.20 15.21 -5.64
N SER A 77 -9.11 14.70 -4.79
CA SER A 77 -9.08 13.30 -4.36
C SER A 77 -9.30 12.33 -5.51
N VAL A 78 -10.22 12.64 -6.42
CA VAL A 78 -10.48 11.82 -7.62
C VAL A 78 -9.29 11.85 -8.58
N VAL A 79 -8.67 13.01 -8.79
CA VAL A 79 -7.45 13.13 -9.60
C VAL A 79 -6.30 12.36 -8.95
N ALA A 80 -6.11 12.47 -7.63
CA ALA A 80 -5.10 11.71 -6.89
C ALA A 80 -5.34 10.19 -6.98
N LEU A 81 -6.61 9.75 -6.85
CA LEU A 81 -6.99 8.35 -7.05
C LEU A 81 -6.54 7.84 -8.42
N GLY A 82 -6.85 8.59 -9.49
CA GLY A 82 -6.43 8.27 -10.85
C GLY A 82 -4.91 8.24 -11.01
N ALA A 83 -4.20 9.21 -10.44
CA ALA A 83 -2.74 9.29 -10.50
C ALA A 83 -2.08 8.11 -9.78
N PHE A 84 -2.53 7.75 -8.58
CA PHE A 84 -2.02 6.58 -7.86
C PHE A 84 -2.33 5.27 -8.59
N PHE A 85 -3.54 5.12 -9.15
CA PHE A 85 -3.90 3.98 -9.96
C PHE A 85 -3.00 3.83 -11.19
N LEU A 86 -2.78 4.90 -11.93
CA LEU A 86 -1.89 4.90 -13.09
C LEU A 86 -0.43 4.67 -12.68
N GLY A 87 0.01 5.24 -11.56
CA GLY A 87 1.34 5.01 -10.98
C GLY A 87 1.63 3.53 -10.75
N ILE A 88 0.64 2.79 -10.20
CA ILE A 88 0.73 1.33 -10.03
C ILE A 88 0.70 0.62 -11.39
N ARG A 89 -0.25 0.96 -12.25
CA ARG A 89 -0.46 0.25 -13.54
C ARG A 89 0.71 0.41 -14.50
N GLN A 90 1.35 1.57 -14.49
CA GLN A 90 2.48 1.89 -15.37
C GLN A 90 3.84 1.74 -14.67
N GLN A 91 3.85 1.33 -13.38
CA GLN A 91 5.07 1.26 -12.56
C GLN A 91 5.90 2.55 -12.64
N ALA A 92 5.21 3.68 -12.54
CA ALA A 92 5.80 4.99 -12.71
C ALA A 92 6.95 5.22 -11.73
N ALA A 93 8.10 5.69 -12.22
CA ALA A 93 9.33 5.91 -11.45
C ALA A 93 9.86 4.66 -10.70
N ILE A 94 9.44 3.46 -11.09
CA ILE A 94 9.96 2.20 -10.55
C ILE A 94 11.16 1.76 -11.40
N GLY A 95 12.37 2.07 -10.94
CA GLY A 95 13.63 1.53 -11.47
C GLY A 95 14.08 0.29 -10.69
N ASP A 96 15.26 -0.24 -11.02
CA ASP A 96 15.79 -1.51 -10.48
C ASP A 96 15.73 -1.60 -8.95
N LYS A 97 16.24 -0.60 -8.25
CA LYS A 97 16.23 -0.58 -6.79
C LYS A 97 14.81 -0.57 -6.22
N SER A 98 13.93 0.26 -6.76
CA SER A 98 12.53 0.36 -6.33
C SER A 98 11.76 -0.93 -6.63
N PHE A 99 12.07 -1.60 -7.75
CA PHE A 99 11.52 -2.91 -8.08
C PHE A 99 11.92 -3.95 -7.04
N LEU A 100 13.21 -4.09 -6.73
CA LEU A 100 13.70 -5.07 -5.77
C LEU A 100 13.10 -4.83 -4.36
N THR A 101 13.07 -3.58 -3.91
CA THR A 101 12.50 -3.23 -2.58
C THR A 101 10.99 -3.45 -2.51
N ALA A 102 10.27 -3.44 -3.63
CA ALA A 102 8.86 -3.76 -3.69
C ALA A 102 8.61 -5.28 -3.75
N MET A 103 9.42 -6.01 -4.51
CA MET A 103 9.24 -7.45 -4.70
C MET A 103 9.62 -8.29 -3.48
N ILE A 104 10.63 -7.89 -2.69
CA ILE A 104 11.04 -8.63 -1.49
C ILE A 104 9.87 -8.78 -0.49
N PRO A 105 9.18 -7.72 -0.02
CA PRO A 105 8.04 -7.88 0.87
C PRO A 105 6.85 -8.59 0.22
N HIS A 106 6.66 -8.47 -1.09
CA HIS A 106 5.62 -9.18 -1.83
C HIS A 106 5.84 -10.70 -1.79
N HIS A 107 7.07 -11.16 -2.07
CA HIS A 107 7.44 -12.57 -1.98
C HIS A 107 7.36 -13.09 -0.54
N ALA A 108 7.77 -12.29 0.42
CA ALA A 108 7.65 -12.62 1.84
C ALA A 108 6.20 -12.84 2.28
N GLY A 109 5.25 -12.11 1.70
CA GLY A 109 3.81 -12.32 1.92
C GLY A 109 3.32 -13.67 1.41
N ALA A 110 3.78 -14.12 0.24
CA ALA A 110 3.45 -15.44 -0.30
C ALA A 110 3.96 -16.58 0.60
N ILE A 111 5.19 -16.44 1.12
CA ILE A 111 5.75 -17.39 2.08
C ILE A 111 4.88 -17.43 3.35
N LEU A 112 4.54 -16.28 3.93
CA LEU A 112 3.70 -16.21 5.13
C LEU A 112 2.36 -16.92 4.94
N MET A 113 1.69 -16.70 3.80
CA MET A 113 0.41 -17.33 3.49
C MET A 113 0.54 -18.86 3.44
N CYS A 114 1.57 -19.39 2.78
CA CYS A 114 1.80 -20.82 2.70
C CYS A 114 2.22 -21.45 4.05
N GLU A 115 2.94 -20.72 4.88
CA GLU A 115 3.37 -21.19 6.21
C GLU A 115 2.23 -21.21 7.25
N ARG A 116 1.25 -20.29 7.12
CA ARG A 116 0.24 -20.06 8.17
C ARG A 116 -1.14 -20.54 7.83
N ALA A 117 -1.45 -20.78 6.55
CA ALA A 117 -2.76 -21.27 6.14
C ALA A 117 -2.99 -22.72 6.58
N SER A 118 -4.18 -23.01 7.09
CA SER A 118 -4.58 -24.38 7.47
C SER A 118 -4.98 -25.21 6.24
N ILE A 119 -4.03 -25.47 5.35
CA ILE A 119 -4.24 -26.20 4.11
C ILE A 119 -4.34 -27.69 4.40
N GLN A 120 -5.36 -28.37 3.87
CA GLN A 120 -5.58 -29.80 4.05
C GLN A 120 -5.30 -30.60 2.76
N ASP A 121 -5.60 -30.02 1.61
CA ASP A 121 -5.42 -30.65 0.31
C ASP A 121 -3.94 -30.96 0.03
N PRO A 122 -3.59 -32.22 -0.34
CA PRO A 122 -2.21 -32.62 -0.55
C PRO A 122 -1.52 -31.92 -1.73
N GLU A 123 -2.27 -31.62 -2.80
CA GLU A 123 -1.71 -30.94 -3.97
C GLU A 123 -1.40 -29.47 -3.65
N ILE A 124 -2.28 -28.80 -2.89
CA ILE A 124 -2.06 -27.44 -2.43
C ILE A 124 -0.91 -27.39 -1.43
N LYS A 125 -0.77 -28.35 -0.54
CA LYS A 125 0.40 -28.48 0.35
C LYS A 125 1.71 -28.59 -0.43
N LYS A 126 1.73 -29.44 -1.47
CA LYS A 126 2.88 -29.56 -2.35
C LYS A 126 3.21 -28.26 -3.04
N LEU A 127 2.21 -27.59 -3.64
CA LEU A 127 2.36 -26.28 -4.27
C LEU A 127 2.92 -25.25 -3.29
N CYS A 128 2.43 -25.21 -2.05
CA CYS A 128 2.94 -24.31 -1.03
C CYS A 128 4.41 -24.58 -0.67
N GLY A 129 4.83 -25.84 -0.63
CA GLY A 129 6.24 -26.20 -0.45
C GLY A 129 7.13 -25.65 -1.59
N GLU A 130 6.66 -25.77 -2.83
CA GLU A 130 7.35 -25.25 -4.01
C GLU A 130 7.41 -23.70 -3.99
N ILE A 131 6.31 -23.03 -3.63
CA ILE A 131 6.23 -21.57 -3.48
C ILE A 131 7.23 -21.10 -2.41
N ILE A 132 7.22 -21.69 -1.21
CA ILE A 132 8.13 -21.29 -0.13
C ILE A 132 9.59 -21.38 -0.60
N SER A 133 9.97 -22.50 -1.22
CA SER A 133 11.33 -22.72 -1.69
C SER A 133 11.76 -21.72 -2.77
N SER A 134 10.92 -21.52 -3.80
CA SER A 134 11.21 -20.60 -4.91
C SER A 134 11.25 -19.15 -4.45
N GLN A 135 10.26 -18.72 -3.66
CA GLN A 135 10.15 -17.34 -3.18
C GLN A 135 11.31 -16.98 -2.24
N GLN A 136 11.73 -17.91 -1.37
CA GLN A 136 12.89 -17.67 -0.49
C GLN A 136 14.17 -17.50 -1.32
N LYS A 137 14.41 -18.36 -2.31
CA LYS A 137 15.56 -18.25 -3.21
C LYS A 137 15.56 -16.91 -3.97
N GLU A 138 14.41 -16.47 -4.44
CA GLU A 138 14.28 -15.19 -5.15
C GLU A 138 14.50 -14.00 -4.21
N ILE A 139 14.02 -14.05 -2.95
CA ILE A 139 14.31 -13.02 -1.93
C ILE A 139 15.82 -12.91 -1.70
N ASP A 140 16.53 -14.03 -1.56
CA ASP A 140 17.96 -14.03 -1.31
C ASP A 140 18.74 -13.47 -2.52
N GLN A 141 18.30 -13.81 -3.74
CA GLN A 141 18.85 -13.26 -4.97
C GLN A 141 18.60 -11.75 -5.07
N MET A 142 17.38 -11.29 -4.80
CA MET A 142 17.02 -9.86 -4.83
C MET A 142 17.82 -9.06 -3.81
N LYS A 143 18.03 -9.58 -2.59
CA LYS A 143 18.88 -8.95 -1.57
C LYS A 143 20.33 -8.84 -2.02
N SER A 144 20.86 -9.87 -2.65
CA SER A 144 22.22 -9.85 -3.23
C SER A 144 22.36 -8.80 -4.32
N MET A 145 21.35 -8.69 -5.22
CA MET A 145 21.33 -7.65 -6.25
C MET A 145 21.21 -6.26 -5.63
N LEU A 146 20.33 -6.08 -4.64
CA LEU A 146 20.13 -4.82 -3.96
C LEU A 146 21.43 -4.32 -3.29
N ALA A 147 22.20 -5.22 -2.69
CA ALA A 147 23.49 -4.89 -2.09
C ALA A 147 24.54 -4.35 -3.08
N ARG A 148 24.41 -4.72 -4.39
CA ARG A 148 25.30 -4.17 -5.45
C ARG A 148 24.88 -2.78 -5.94
N LEU A 149 23.61 -2.40 -5.70
CA LEU A 149 23.05 -1.13 -6.18
C LEU A 149 23.13 0.00 -5.14
N ILE A 150 23.67 -0.31 -3.97
CA ILE A 150 23.94 0.66 -2.90
C ILE A 150 25.38 1.10 -2.99
#